data_0ccaf1107003483eba01873d5da9a2e1
#
_entry.id   0ccaf1107003483eba01873d5da9a2e1
#
_cell.length_a   1.000
_cell.length_b   1.000
_cell.length_c   1.000
_cell.angle_alpha   90.00
_cell.angle_beta   90.00
_cell.angle_gamma   90.00
#
_symmetry.space_group_name_H-M   'P 1'
#
loop_
_entity.id
_entity.type
_entity.pdbx_description
1 polymer ?
#
loop_
_entity_poly.entity_id
_entity_poly.type
_entity_poly.pdbx_seq_one_letter_code
_entity_poly.pdbx_strand_id
1 'polypeptide(L)'
;SIKVFGKEMTPSSYNIKKQIGVVMQNVAVFNELTVYENIDYFCGLYIRDKELRKQYVEEAIAFVGLEHFRKFYPKKLSGGLLRRLNIACGIAHKPKLIILDEPTVAVDPQSRNKILEGIVELNRRGATILYTSHYMDEVEQICSRIAIIDQGKNLALGTTEELKKLIKKSEIITIDILTLTEEDLAAIRQLPHVYEVSFDQHKLTVLCSGGQHNLIHVLDYLQKKSYSFGYVHS
;
A
#
# COMPACT_ATOMS: atom_id res chain seq x y z
N SER A 1 9.54 16.48 -14.83
CA SER A 1 8.79 17.53 -14.12
C SER A 1 7.67 16.92 -13.28
N ILE A 2 7.30 17.59 -12.20
CA ILE A 2 6.18 17.19 -11.33
C ILE A 2 5.13 18.31 -11.41
N LYS A 3 3.88 17.94 -11.67
CA LYS A 3 2.74 18.87 -11.66
C LYS A 3 1.77 18.49 -10.53
N VAL A 4 1.37 19.47 -9.71
CA VAL A 4 0.38 19.32 -8.65
C VAL A 4 -0.70 20.38 -8.83
N PHE A 5 -1.97 19.99 -8.81
CA PHE A 5 -3.12 20.87 -9.11
C PHE A 5 -2.97 21.60 -10.46
N GLY A 6 -2.43 20.89 -11.48
CA GLY A 6 -2.18 21.45 -12.82
C GLY A 6 -1.01 22.42 -12.94
N LYS A 7 -0.30 22.70 -11.86
CA LYS A 7 0.84 23.65 -11.82
C LYS A 7 2.15 22.90 -11.61
N GLU A 8 3.22 23.38 -12.27
CA GLU A 8 4.55 22.80 -12.10
C GLU A 8 5.10 23.08 -10.69
N MET A 9 5.67 22.04 -10.08
CA MET A 9 6.28 22.14 -8.74
C MET A 9 7.72 22.60 -8.85
N THR A 10 8.04 23.65 -8.09
CA THR A 10 9.39 24.17 -7.89
C THR A 10 9.69 24.27 -6.39
N PRO A 11 10.95 24.44 -5.97
CA PRO A 11 11.29 24.69 -4.56
C PRO A 11 10.52 25.85 -3.94
N SER A 12 10.17 26.88 -4.72
CA SER A 12 9.44 28.09 -4.29
C SER A 12 7.91 28.01 -4.40
N SER A 13 7.33 26.86 -4.76
CA SER A 13 5.88 26.68 -4.91
C SER A 13 5.12 26.64 -3.57
N TYR A 14 5.28 27.67 -2.72
CA TYR A 14 4.69 27.72 -1.37
C TYR A 14 3.15 27.66 -1.38
N ASN A 15 2.50 28.25 -2.38
CA ASN A 15 1.03 28.22 -2.49
C ASN A 15 0.49 26.83 -2.82
N ILE A 16 1.27 25.97 -3.45
CA ILE A 16 0.94 24.56 -3.68
C ILE A 16 1.22 23.78 -2.39
N LYS A 17 2.41 23.95 -1.81
CA LYS A 17 2.83 23.23 -0.58
C LYS A 17 1.86 23.44 0.58
N LYS A 18 1.25 24.62 0.73
CA LYS A 18 0.22 24.90 1.75
C LYS A 18 -1.03 24.03 1.62
N GLN A 19 -1.26 23.43 0.46
CA GLN A 19 -2.41 22.57 0.20
C GLN A 19 -2.05 21.09 0.25
N ILE A 20 -0.84 20.76 0.70
CA ILE A 20 -0.32 19.40 0.82
C ILE A 20 -0.12 19.08 2.31
N GLY A 21 -0.70 17.98 2.77
CA GLY A 21 -0.39 17.36 4.05
C GLY A 21 0.55 16.17 3.84
N VAL A 22 1.54 16.01 4.68
CA VAL A 22 2.49 14.90 4.61
C VAL A 22 2.55 14.20 5.96
N VAL A 23 2.34 12.91 5.96
CA VAL A 23 2.48 12.03 7.12
C VAL A 23 3.55 11.00 6.80
N MET A 24 4.72 11.19 7.38
CA MET A 24 5.87 10.31 7.15
C MET A 24 5.73 9.00 7.95
N GLN A 25 6.42 7.96 7.50
CA GLN A 25 6.54 6.69 8.20
C GLN A 25 7.06 6.86 9.63
N ASN A 26 8.08 7.67 9.82
CA ASN A 26 8.56 8.03 11.15
C ASN A 26 7.63 9.08 11.77
N VAL A 27 7.23 8.84 13.03
CA VAL A 27 6.41 9.80 13.76
C VAL A 27 7.19 11.08 14.03
N ALA A 28 6.65 12.21 13.56
CA ALA A 28 7.28 13.52 13.65
C ALA A 28 6.44 14.45 14.54
N VAL A 29 6.48 14.19 15.86
CA VAL A 29 5.79 15.01 16.89
C VAL A 29 6.78 15.46 17.97
N PHE A 30 6.45 16.54 18.65
CA PHE A 30 7.25 17.08 19.75
C PHE A 30 6.84 16.40 21.06
N ASN A 31 7.79 15.73 21.71
CA ASN A 31 7.55 15.02 22.98
C ASN A 31 7.25 15.94 24.16
N GLU A 32 7.63 17.19 24.05
CA GLU A 32 7.46 18.27 25.05
C GLU A 32 6.11 18.97 24.95
N LEU A 33 5.37 18.73 23.88
CA LEU A 33 4.03 19.25 23.64
C LEU A 33 2.98 18.17 23.87
N THR A 34 1.83 18.56 24.38
CA THR A 34 0.66 17.68 24.49
C THR A 34 0.09 17.34 23.11
N VAL A 35 -0.86 16.41 23.04
CA VAL A 35 -1.60 16.08 21.80
C VAL A 35 -2.19 17.34 21.17
N TYR A 36 -2.89 18.17 21.97
CA TYR A 36 -3.49 19.42 21.49
C TYR A 36 -2.43 20.38 20.95
N GLU A 37 -1.37 20.61 21.70
CA GLU A 37 -0.30 21.56 21.34
C GLU A 37 0.48 21.10 20.10
N ASN A 38 0.69 19.81 19.93
CA ASN A 38 1.29 19.28 18.68
C ASN A 38 0.42 19.62 17.46
N ILE A 39 -0.88 19.31 17.52
CA ILE A 39 -1.79 19.57 16.41
C ILE A 39 -1.94 21.07 16.15
N ASP A 40 -2.04 21.90 17.23
CA ASP A 40 -2.09 23.36 17.11
C ASP A 40 -0.82 23.93 16.47
N TYR A 41 0.35 23.43 16.86
CA TYR A 41 1.63 23.85 16.30
C TYR A 41 1.68 23.61 14.78
N PHE A 42 1.42 22.35 14.34
CA PHE A 42 1.46 22.02 12.92
C PHE A 42 0.37 22.73 12.12
N CYS A 43 -0.84 22.87 12.66
CA CYS A 43 -1.91 23.64 12.04
C CYS A 43 -1.53 25.12 11.91
N GLY A 44 -0.87 25.68 12.92
CA GLY A 44 -0.43 27.07 12.97
C GLY A 44 0.61 27.47 11.93
N LEU A 45 1.34 26.51 11.37
CA LEU A 45 2.26 26.74 10.24
C LEU A 45 1.51 27.20 8.98
N TYR A 46 0.22 26.87 8.88
CA TYR A 46 -0.61 27.13 7.67
C TYR A 46 -1.77 28.10 7.97
N ILE A 47 -2.37 28.03 9.15
CA ILE A 47 -3.57 28.77 9.54
C ILE A 47 -3.20 29.84 10.57
N ARG A 48 -3.19 31.11 10.15
CA ARG A 48 -2.82 32.24 11.03
C ARG A 48 -3.96 32.72 11.92
N ASP A 49 -5.21 32.61 11.42
CA ASP A 49 -6.40 32.97 12.20
C ASP A 49 -6.54 32.00 13.40
N LYS A 50 -6.58 32.56 14.62
CA LYS A 50 -6.57 31.79 15.84
C LYS A 50 -7.86 31.02 16.08
N GLU A 51 -9.02 31.63 15.78
CA GLU A 51 -10.31 30.98 16.00
C GLU A 51 -10.52 29.84 14.99
N LEU A 52 -10.22 30.07 13.71
CA LEU A 52 -10.27 29.05 12.68
C LEU A 52 -9.30 27.90 12.99
N ARG A 53 -8.07 28.22 13.43
CA ARG A 53 -7.08 27.22 13.82
C ARG A 53 -7.57 26.36 14.97
N LYS A 54 -8.13 26.97 16.03
CA LYS A 54 -8.73 26.26 17.15
C LYS A 54 -9.83 25.30 16.69
N GLN A 55 -10.72 25.76 15.83
CA GLN A 55 -11.75 24.90 15.23
C GLN A 55 -11.14 23.70 14.49
N TYR A 56 -10.15 23.94 13.66
CA TYR A 56 -9.49 22.87 12.86
C TYR A 56 -8.76 21.87 13.75
N VAL A 57 -8.13 22.32 14.81
CA VAL A 57 -7.46 21.46 15.80
C VAL A 57 -8.47 20.54 16.49
N GLU A 58 -9.60 21.09 16.97
CA GLU A 58 -10.65 20.29 17.61
C GLU A 58 -11.26 19.27 16.63
N GLU A 59 -11.51 19.67 15.37
CA GLU A 59 -11.99 18.77 14.35
C GLU A 59 -10.98 17.65 14.04
N ALA A 60 -9.67 17.96 14.00
CA ALA A 60 -8.63 16.96 13.77
C ALA A 60 -8.52 15.99 14.95
N ILE A 61 -8.61 16.46 16.21
CA ILE A 61 -8.62 15.61 17.39
C ILE A 61 -9.80 14.65 17.37
N ALA A 62 -11.01 15.16 17.09
CA ALA A 62 -12.22 14.36 17.01
C ALA A 62 -12.15 13.34 15.86
N PHE A 63 -11.64 13.76 14.71
CA PHE A 63 -11.48 12.89 13.53
C PHE A 63 -10.61 11.66 13.81
N VAL A 64 -9.51 11.81 14.55
CA VAL A 64 -8.63 10.69 14.90
C VAL A 64 -8.99 10.01 16.24
N GLY A 65 -10.05 10.45 16.93
CA GLY A 65 -10.51 9.90 18.20
C GLY A 65 -9.51 10.07 19.33
N LEU A 66 -8.96 11.27 19.49
CA LEU A 66 -7.98 11.60 20.54
C LEU A 66 -8.54 12.57 21.61
N GLU A 67 -9.86 12.77 21.71
CA GLU A 67 -10.51 13.72 22.62
C GLU A 67 -10.10 13.50 24.08
N HIS A 68 -10.08 12.25 24.53
CA HIS A 68 -9.69 11.89 25.88
C HIS A 68 -8.19 12.02 26.17
N PHE A 69 -7.37 12.11 25.11
CA PHE A 69 -5.91 12.15 25.18
C PHE A 69 -5.35 13.56 24.94
N ARG A 70 -6.19 14.58 24.72
CA ARG A 70 -5.78 15.93 24.29
C ARG A 70 -4.71 16.59 25.18
N LYS A 71 -4.70 16.28 26.48
CA LYS A 71 -3.73 16.79 27.47
C LYS A 71 -2.56 15.84 27.72
N PHE A 72 -2.52 14.70 27.03
CA PHE A 72 -1.43 13.72 27.21
C PHE A 72 -0.23 14.12 26.37
N TYR A 73 0.94 13.80 26.87
CA TYR A 73 2.18 13.90 26.13
C TYR A 73 2.39 12.64 25.25
N PRO A 74 3.08 12.75 24.10
CA PRO A 74 3.31 11.62 23.19
C PRO A 74 3.87 10.37 23.86
N LYS A 75 4.77 10.53 24.83
CA LYS A 75 5.38 9.44 25.60
C LYS A 75 4.38 8.58 26.40
N LYS A 76 3.17 9.08 26.65
CA LYS A 76 2.10 8.36 27.36
C LYS A 76 1.10 7.68 26.41
N LEU A 77 1.29 7.79 25.11
CA LEU A 77 0.42 7.22 24.09
C LEU A 77 0.90 5.82 23.68
N SER A 78 -0.02 4.94 23.35
CA SER A 78 0.30 3.70 22.64
C SER A 78 0.78 4.00 21.23
N GLY A 79 1.45 3.04 20.57
CA GLY A 79 1.91 3.21 19.20
C GLY A 79 0.80 3.62 18.22
N GLY A 80 -0.39 3.00 18.34
CA GLY A 80 -1.55 3.35 17.52
C GLY A 80 -2.10 4.76 17.81
N LEU A 81 -2.14 5.19 19.09
CA LEU A 81 -2.54 6.55 19.45
C LEU A 81 -1.51 7.58 18.95
N LEU A 82 -0.24 7.26 19.06
CA LEU A 82 0.85 8.12 18.59
C LEU A 82 0.81 8.27 17.05
N ARG A 83 0.51 7.19 16.33
CA ARG A 83 0.34 7.24 14.88
C ARG A 83 -0.88 8.10 14.49
N ARG A 84 -2.00 7.98 15.21
CA ARG A 84 -3.17 8.84 14.99
C ARG A 84 -2.86 10.31 15.27
N LEU A 85 -2.05 10.62 16.28
CA LEU A 85 -1.55 11.99 16.51
C LEU A 85 -0.73 12.50 15.33
N ASN A 86 0.20 11.69 14.81
CA ASN A 86 1.01 12.04 13.64
C ASN A 86 0.14 12.35 12.40
N ILE A 87 -0.90 11.55 12.16
CA ILE A 87 -1.87 11.79 11.09
C ILE A 87 -2.61 13.11 11.33
N ALA A 88 -3.11 13.35 12.57
CA ALA A 88 -3.82 14.58 12.89
C ALA A 88 -2.97 15.84 12.63
N CYS A 89 -1.69 15.81 12.99
CA CYS A 89 -0.74 16.89 12.68
C CYS A 89 -0.63 17.16 11.18
N GLY A 90 -0.57 16.11 10.37
CA GLY A 90 -0.45 16.23 8.90
C GLY A 90 -1.71 16.74 8.19
N ILE A 91 -2.90 16.56 8.78
CA ILE A 91 -4.18 16.88 8.13
C ILE A 91 -4.92 18.09 8.75
N ALA A 92 -4.49 18.60 9.91
CA ALA A 92 -5.23 19.62 10.66
C ALA A 92 -5.52 20.90 9.86
N HIS A 93 -4.65 21.27 8.94
CA HIS A 93 -4.83 22.45 8.08
C HIS A 93 -5.75 22.21 6.86
N LYS A 94 -6.41 21.04 6.79
CA LYS A 94 -7.34 20.61 5.72
C LYS A 94 -6.73 20.67 4.33
N PRO A 95 -5.63 19.95 4.07
CA PRO A 95 -4.97 19.92 2.77
C PRO A 95 -5.84 19.24 1.70
N LYS A 96 -5.64 19.65 0.43
CA LYS A 96 -6.31 19.04 -0.73
C LYS A 96 -5.61 17.77 -1.23
N LEU A 97 -4.32 17.66 -1.00
CA LEU A 97 -3.51 16.46 -1.27
C LEU A 97 -2.90 15.99 0.04
N ILE A 98 -3.08 14.73 0.37
CA ILE A 98 -2.50 14.12 1.56
C ILE A 98 -1.60 12.97 1.11
N ILE A 99 -0.35 13.02 1.53
CA ILE A 99 0.63 11.97 1.29
C ILE A 99 0.83 11.21 2.60
N LEU A 100 0.53 9.93 2.59
CA LEU A 100 0.63 9.03 3.74
C LEU A 100 1.65 7.94 3.42
N ASP A 101 2.80 8.02 4.09
CA ASP A 101 3.88 7.07 3.91
C ASP A 101 3.81 5.99 4.98
N GLU A 102 3.36 4.79 4.58
CA GLU A 102 3.17 3.61 5.42
C GLU A 102 2.45 3.91 6.77
N PRO A 103 1.27 4.55 6.78
CA PRO A 103 0.67 5.08 8.00
C PRO A 103 0.18 4.01 8.98
N THR A 104 0.17 2.74 8.59
CA THR A 104 -0.34 1.61 9.40
C THR A 104 0.75 0.67 9.89
N VAL A 105 2.01 0.93 9.57
CA VAL A 105 3.15 0.10 10.00
C VAL A 105 3.27 0.11 11.53
N ALA A 106 3.45 -1.08 12.10
CA ALA A 106 3.57 -1.32 13.54
C ALA A 106 2.37 -0.85 14.38
N VAL A 107 1.18 -0.82 13.78
CA VAL A 107 -0.08 -0.48 14.43
C VAL A 107 -0.91 -1.74 14.64
N ASP A 108 -1.56 -1.85 15.81
CA ASP A 108 -2.46 -2.96 16.11
C ASP A 108 -3.68 -2.98 15.15
N PRO A 109 -4.32 -4.15 14.93
CA PRO A 109 -5.40 -4.29 13.95
C PRO A 109 -6.58 -3.34 14.16
N GLN A 110 -6.93 -3.05 15.43
CA GLN A 110 -8.06 -2.15 15.74
C GLN A 110 -7.73 -0.71 15.36
N SER A 111 -6.53 -0.24 15.71
CA SER A 111 -6.06 1.10 15.35
C SER A 111 -5.86 1.24 13.83
N ARG A 112 -5.36 0.16 13.16
CA ARG A 112 -5.23 0.09 11.71
C ARG A 112 -6.56 0.34 11.01
N ASN A 113 -7.61 -0.39 11.35
CA ASN A 113 -8.93 -0.25 10.74
C ASN A 113 -9.45 1.19 10.90
N LYS A 114 -9.32 1.80 12.08
CA LYS A 114 -9.72 3.19 12.31
C LYS A 114 -8.94 4.19 11.44
N ILE A 115 -7.65 3.94 11.21
CA ILE A 115 -6.84 4.77 10.31
C ILE A 115 -7.34 4.64 8.88
N LEU A 116 -7.58 3.42 8.39
CA LEU A 116 -8.08 3.18 7.03
C LEU A 116 -9.46 3.81 6.80
N GLU A 117 -10.40 3.63 7.74
CA GLU A 117 -11.72 4.29 7.71
C GLU A 117 -11.58 5.82 7.64
N GLY A 118 -10.68 6.39 8.44
CA GLY A 118 -10.38 7.82 8.41
C GLY A 118 -9.83 8.28 7.05
N ILE A 119 -8.93 7.52 6.44
CA ILE A 119 -8.38 7.84 5.10
C ILE A 119 -9.49 7.85 4.04
N VAL A 120 -10.36 6.85 4.04
CA VAL A 120 -11.53 6.80 3.14
C VAL A 120 -12.43 8.01 3.34
N GLU A 121 -12.68 8.40 4.59
CA GLU A 121 -13.51 9.58 4.90
C GLU A 121 -12.86 10.89 4.43
N LEU A 122 -11.54 11.06 4.56
CA LEU A 122 -10.82 12.23 4.03
C LEU A 122 -10.96 12.32 2.50
N ASN A 123 -10.86 11.19 1.80
CA ASN A 123 -11.08 11.14 0.35
C ASN A 123 -12.52 11.50 -0.01
N ARG A 124 -13.52 10.98 0.72
CA ARG A 124 -14.94 11.29 0.50
C ARG A 124 -15.24 12.78 0.73
N ARG A 125 -14.51 13.46 1.62
CA ARG A 125 -14.57 14.91 1.83
C ARG A 125 -13.87 15.73 0.75
N GLY A 126 -13.29 15.07 -0.26
CA GLY A 126 -12.70 15.70 -1.45
C GLY A 126 -11.18 15.84 -1.43
N ALA A 127 -10.49 15.28 -0.43
CA ALA A 127 -9.02 15.23 -0.47
C ALA A 127 -8.54 14.16 -1.45
N THR A 128 -7.49 14.46 -2.21
CA THR A 128 -6.75 13.45 -2.96
C THR A 128 -5.75 12.79 -2.02
N ILE A 129 -5.72 11.45 -2.01
CA ILE A 129 -4.83 10.69 -1.13
C ILE A 129 -3.77 9.99 -1.98
N LEU A 130 -2.51 10.18 -1.64
CA LEU A 130 -1.40 9.35 -2.08
C LEU A 130 -0.99 8.46 -0.90
N TYR A 131 -1.22 7.18 -1.02
CA TYR A 131 -1.02 6.19 0.04
C TYR A 131 0.07 5.21 -0.36
N THR A 132 1.10 5.04 0.46
CA THR A 132 2.09 3.98 0.27
C THR A 132 1.90 2.89 1.32
N SER A 133 1.99 1.65 0.92
CA SER A 133 1.96 0.47 1.79
C SER A 133 2.59 -0.72 1.09
N HIS A 134 3.12 -1.65 1.88
CA HIS A 134 3.48 -2.99 1.43
C HIS A 134 2.41 -4.04 1.79
N TYR A 135 1.31 -3.64 2.44
CA TYR A 135 0.16 -4.48 2.75
C TYR A 135 -0.86 -4.40 1.62
N MET A 136 -0.91 -5.44 0.76
CA MET A 136 -1.78 -5.44 -0.43
C MET A 136 -3.27 -5.38 -0.10
N ASP A 137 -3.71 -6.03 0.97
CA ASP A 137 -5.09 -6.00 1.47
C ASP A 137 -5.57 -4.58 1.79
N GLU A 138 -4.73 -3.74 2.40
CA GLU A 138 -5.06 -2.33 2.65
C GLU A 138 -5.19 -1.55 1.33
N VAL A 139 -4.23 -1.74 0.43
CA VAL A 139 -4.21 -1.07 -0.87
C VAL A 139 -5.44 -1.43 -1.69
N GLU A 140 -5.81 -2.72 -1.73
CA GLU A 140 -7.03 -3.19 -2.41
C GLU A 140 -8.31 -2.61 -1.80
N GLN A 141 -8.33 -2.44 -0.48
CA GLN A 141 -9.50 -1.95 0.24
C GLN A 141 -9.77 -0.47 0.00
N ILE A 142 -8.73 0.38 -0.03
CA ILE A 142 -8.93 1.84 0.00
C ILE A 142 -8.50 2.56 -1.27
N CYS A 143 -7.67 1.96 -2.14
CA CYS A 143 -7.13 2.64 -3.31
C CYS A 143 -7.99 2.42 -4.55
N SER A 144 -8.34 3.49 -5.24
CA SER A 144 -9.03 3.43 -6.54
C SER A 144 -8.09 3.09 -7.68
N ARG A 145 -6.81 3.47 -7.58
CA ARG A 145 -5.73 3.16 -8.53
C ARG A 145 -4.46 2.80 -7.79
N ILE A 146 -3.72 1.85 -8.33
CA ILE A 146 -2.51 1.28 -7.72
C ILE A 146 -1.36 1.39 -8.72
N ALA A 147 -0.21 1.87 -8.26
CA ALA A 147 1.06 1.80 -8.97
C ALA A 147 1.97 0.80 -8.25
N ILE A 148 2.46 -0.20 -8.98
CA ILE A 148 3.43 -1.17 -8.47
C ILE A 148 4.82 -0.71 -8.91
N ILE A 149 5.68 -0.45 -7.92
CA ILE A 149 7.04 0.05 -8.15
C ILE A 149 8.04 -0.96 -7.60
N ASP A 150 9.01 -1.34 -8.41
CA ASP A 150 10.15 -2.16 -7.99
C ASP A 150 11.44 -1.61 -8.58
N GLN A 151 12.51 -1.60 -7.79
CA GLN A 151 13.84 -1.09 -8.16
C GLN A 151 13.79 0.30 -8.84
N GLY A 152 12.88 1.18 -8.38
CA GLY A 152 12.72 2.54 -8.92
C GLY A 152 12.00 2.60 -10.27
N LYS A 153 11.46 1.48 -10.78
CA LYS A 153 10.69 1.41 -12.03
C LYS A 153 9.23 1.15 -11.72
N ASN A 154 8.35 1.83 -12.47
CA ASN A 154 6.92 1.52 -12.44
C ASN A 154 6.68 0.25 -13.28
N LEU A 155 6.29 -0.85 -12.60
CA LEU A 155 6.00 -2.13 -13.25
C LEU A 155 4.59 -2.17 -13.82
N ALA A 156 3.61 -1.64 -13.09
CA ALA A 156 2.22 -1.63 -13.51
C ALA A 156 1.46 -0.46 -12.86
N LEU A 157 0.43 0.03 -13.53
CA LEU A 157 -0.47 1.07 -13.06
C LEU A 157 -1.89 0.77 -13.54
N GLY A 158 -2.84 0.71 -12.61
CA GLY A 158 -4.24 0.44 -12.95
C GLY A 158 -5.15 0.36 -11.75
N THR A 159 -6.41 0.00 -11.96
CA THR A 159 -7.33 -0.42 -10.90
C THR A 159 -6.96 -1.83 -10.41
N THR A 160 -7.52 -2.25 -9.27
CA THR A 160 -7.33 -3.61 -8.74
C THR A 160 -7.73 -4.67 -9.78
N GLU A 161 -8.86 -4.46 -10.46
CA GLU A 161 -9.35 -5.39 -11.49
C GLU A 161 -8.42 -5.46 -12.71
N GLU A 162 -7.90 -4.31 -13.17
CA GLU A 162 -6.95 -4.25 -14.28
C GLU A 162 -5.65 -4.97 -13.93
N LEU A 163 -5.12 -4.74 -12.74
CA LEU A 163 -3.89 -5.39 -12.27
C LEU A 163 -4.08 -6.89 -12.05
N LYS A 164 -5.21 -7.31 -11.47
CA LYS A 164 -5.54 -8.74 -11.32
C LYS A 164 -5.71 -9.44 -12.68
N LYS A 165 -6.18 -8.74 -13.71
CA LYS A 165 -6.23 -9.29 -15.07
C LYS A 165 -4.86 -9.49 -15.69
N LEU A 166 -3.85 -8.67 -15.34
CA LEU A 166 -2.47 -8.89 -15.78
C LEU A 166 -1.89 -10.18 -15.19
N ILE A 167 -2.21 -10.47 -13.92
CA ILE A 167 -1.80 -11.71 -13.24
C ILE A 167 -2.60 -12.91 -13.77
N LYS A 168 -3.90 -12.77 -14.04
CA LYS A 168 -4.72 -13.83 -14.63
C LYS A 168 -4.32 -14.25 -16.05
N LYS A 169 -3.42 -13.53 -16.70
CA LYS A 169 -2.74 -13.98 -17.92
C LYS A 169 -1.60 -14.95 -17.62
N SER A 170 -1.27 -15.20 -16.37
CA SER A 170 -0.27 -16.17 -15.96
C SER A 170 -0.98 -17.27 -15.17
N GLU A 171 -0.83 -18.51 -15.64
CA GLU A 171 -1.29 -19.73 -14.97
C GLU A 171 -0.10 -20.30 -14.21
N ILE A 172 -0.29 -20.61 -12.92
CA ILE A 172 0.73 -21.27 -12.11
C ILE A 172 0.30 -22.73 -11.95
N ILE A 173 1.01 -23.64 -12.62
CA ILE A 173 0.80 -25.07 -12.51
C ILE A 173 1.77 -25.62 -11.49
N THR A 174 1.26 -26.27 -10.46
CA THR A 174 2.06 -26.93 -9.43
C THR A 174 1.77 -28.43 -9.42
N ILE A 175 2.82 -29.24 -9.52
CA ILE A 175 2.72 -30.70 -9.61
C ILE A 175 3.66 -31.33 -8.59
N ASP A 176 3.13 -32.22 -7.75
CA ASP A 176 3.95 -33.01 -6.84
C ASP A 176 4.59 -34.17 -7.62
N ILE A 177 5.92 -34.19 -7.70
CA ILE A 177 6.69 -35.18 -8.43
C ILE A 177 7.97 -35.49 -7.64
N LEU A 178 8.32 -36.78 -7.50
CA LEU A 178 9.41 -37.21 -6.62
C LEU A 178 10.79 -36.78 -7.14
N THR A 179 11.00 -36.91 -8.43
CA THR A 179 12.29 -36.57 -9.06
C THR A 179 12.06 -36.02 -10.46
N LEU A 180 12.89 -35.08 -10.86
CA LEU A 180 12.94 -34.54 -12.22
C LEU A 180 14.39 -34.29 -12.58
N THR A 181 14.78 -34.60 -13.84
CA THR A 181 16.13 -34.33 -14.29
C THR A 181 16.29 -32.90 -14.78
N GLU A 182 17.52 -32.38 -14.77
CA GLU A 182 17.80 -31.04 -15.32
C GLU A 182 17.45 -30.92 -16.81
N GLU A 183 17.62 -32.04 -17.57
CA GLU A 183 17.24 -32.09 -18.97
C GLU A 183 15.73 -31.95 -19.17
N ASP A 184 14.93 -32.59 -18.30
CA ASP A 184 13.47 -32.48 -18.36
C ASP A 184 12.97 -31.12 -17.90
N LEU A 185 13.62 -30.50 -16.90
CA LEU A 185 13.35 -29.11 -16.52
C LEU A 185 13.63 -28.14 -17.68
N ALA A 186 14.74 -28.34 -18.39
CA ALA A 186 15.08 -27.54 -19.56
C ALA A 186 14.08 -27.76 -20.72
N ALA A 187 13.60 -29.00 -20.91
CA ALA A 187 12.59 -29.32 -21.93
C ALA A 187 11.21 -28.70 -21.58
N ILE A 188 10.79 -28.73 -20.29
CA ILE A 188 9.55 -28.11 -19.87
C ILE A 188 9.60 -26.57 -20.03
N ARG A 189 10.78 -25.95 -19.83
CA ARG A 189 10.97 -24.51 -20.10
C ARG A 189 10.77 -24.14 -21.58
N GLN A 190 10.95 -25.09 -22.50
CA GLN A 190 10.76 -24.86 -23.94
C GLN A 190 9.34 -25.14 -24.43
N LEU A 191 8.44 -25.59 -23.54
CA LEU A 191 7.04 -25.76 -23.90
C LEU A 191 6.37 -24.44 -24.26
N PRO A 192 5.38 -24.42 -25.15
CA PRO A 192 4.68 -23.22 -25.54
C PRO A 192 4.08 -22.53 -24.32
N HIS A 193 4.20 -21.20 -24.24
CA HIS A 193 3.63 -20.38 -23.19
C HIS A 193 4.24 -20.52 -21.80
N VAL A 194 5.30 -21.30 -21.61
CA VAL A 194 6.04 -21.40 -20.35
C VAL A 194 7.05 -20.27 -20.24
N TYR A 195 7.05 -19.56 -19.10
CA TYR A 195 8.00 -18.47 -18.81
C TYR A 195 9.05 -18.89 -17.79
N GLU A 196 8.64 -19.64 -16.78
CA GLU A 196 9.50 -20.02 -15.69
C GLU A 196 9.17 -21.43 -15.21
N VAL A 197 10.20 -22.19 -14.85
CA VAL A 197 10.06 -23.53 -14.29
C VAL A 197 11.03 -23.63 -13.12
N SER A 198 10.52 -24.03 -11.97
CA SER A 198 11.29 -24.33 -10.79
C SER A 198 10.91 -25.69 -10.22
N PHE A 199 11.89 -26.39 -9.64
CA PHE A 199 11.68 -27.65 -8.95
C PHE A 199 12.38 -27.60 -7.61
N ASP A 200 11.62 -27.69 -6.54
CA ASP A 200 12.10 -27.67 -5.17
C ASP A 200 11.24 -28.55 -4.28
N GLN A 201 11.87 -29.30 -3.35
CA GLN A 201 11.19 -30.14 -2.36
C GLN A 201 10.09 -31.05 -2.96
N HIS A 202 10.38 -31.74 -4.07
CA HIS A 202 9.45 -32.60 -4.81
C HIS A 202 8.24 -31.88 -5.44
N LYS A 203 8.35 -30.58 -5.64
CA LYS A 203 7.32 -29.75 -6.21
C LYS A 203 7.81 -29.08 -7.49
N LEU A 204 7.19 -29.43 -8.61
CA LEU A 204 7.40 -28.73 -9.89
C LEU A 204 6.43 -27.57 -9.97
N THR A 205 6.96 -26.36 -10.14
CA THR A 205 6.16 -25.15 -10.38
C THR A 205 6.45 -24.63 -11.78
N VAL A 206 5.42 -24.49 -12.60
CA VAL A 206 5.50 -23.99 -13.97
C VAL A 206 4.65 -22.74 -14.09
N LEU A 207 5.26 -21.64 -14.47
CA LEU A 207 4.59 -20.37 -14.75
C LEU A 207 4.33 -20.24 -16.25
N CYS A 208 3.06 -20.20 -16.65
CA CYS A 208 2.63 -20.12 -18.03
C CYS A 208 1.89 -18.83 -18.33
N SER A 209 1.88 -18.34 -19.58
CA SER A 209 0.88 -17.35 -20.01
C SER A 209 -0.51 -17.96 -19.94
N GLY A 210 -1.47 -17.20 -19.41
CA GLY A 210 -2.86 -17.66 -19.35
C GLY A 210 -3.36 -18.03 -20.75
N GLY A 211 -3.67 -19.29 -20.93
CA GLY A 211 -4.18 -19.85 -22.20
C GLY A 211 -4.79 -21.21 -21.93
N GLN A 212 -5.72 -21.63 -22.80
CA GLN A 212 -6.31 -22.96 -22.70
C GLN A 212 -5.22 -24.00 -23.00
N HIS A 213 -5.13 -25.04 -22.13
CA HIS A 213 -4.34 -26.26 -22.32
C HIS A 213 -2.86 -26.26 -21.85
N ASN A 214 -2.35 -25.24 -21.18
CA ASN A 214 -0.98 -25.29 -20.64
C ASN A 214 -0.75 -26.49 -19.71
N LEU A 215 -1.68 -26.73 -18.80
CA LEU A 215 -1.65 -27.90 -17.92
C LEU A 215 -1.55 -29.22 -18.72
N ILE A 216 -2.32 -29.36 -19.79
CA ILE A 216 -2.30 -30.56 -20.65
C ILE A 216 -0.93 -30.76 -21.27
N HIS A 217 -0.29 -29.72 -21.78
CA HIS A 217 1.05 -29.84 -22.40
C HIS A 217 2.10 -30.27 -21.37
N VAL A 218 2.05 -29.77 -20.16
CA VAL A 218 2.97 -30.16 -19.08
C VAL A 218 2.72 -31.60 -18.66
N LEU A 219 1.45 -32.00 -18.45
CA LEU A 219 1.08 -33.38 -18.10
C LEU A 219 1.43 -34.39 -19.18
N ASP A 220 1.14 -34.08 -20.46
CA ASP A 220 1.51 -34.93 -21.60
C ASP A 220 3.02 -35.16 -21.66
N TYR A 221 3.82 -34.12 -21.42
CA TYR A 221 5.26 -34.26 -21.37
C TYR A 221 5.69 -35.25 -20.25
N LEU A 222 5.19 -35.05 -19.04
CA LEU A 222 5.51 -35.88 -17.87
C LEU A 222 5.08 -37.37 -18.12
N GLN A 223 3.88 -37.56 -18.68
CA GLN A 223 3.38 -38.90 -19.01
C GLN A 223 4.22 -39.60 -20.06
N LYS A 224 4.61 -38.91 -21.14
CA LYS A 224 5.48 -39.46 -22.18
C LYS A 224 6.84 -39.92 -21.65
N LYS A 225 7.32 -39.25 -20.61
CA LYS A 225 8.57 -39.59 -19.92
C LYS A 225 8.37 -40.62 -18.79
N SER A 226 7.14 -41.13 -18.63
CA SER A 226 6.78 -42.11 -17.58
C SER A 226 7.00 -41.63 -16.14
N TYR A 227 6.91 -40.33 -15.89
CA TYR A 227 6.95 -39.79 -14.54
C TYR A 227 5.64 -40.07 -13.81
N SER A 228 5.78 -40.53 -12.57
CA SER A 228 4.63 -40.57 -11.62
C SER A 228 4.54 -39.27 -10.89
N PHE A 229 3.37 -38.65 -10.89
CA PHE A 229 3.09 -37.40 -10.21
C PHE A 229 1.84 -37.52 -9.33
N GLY A 230 1.80 -36.75 -8.25
CA GLY A 230 0.72 -36.74 -7.28
C GLY A 230 -0.31 -35.63 -7.52
N TYR A 231 -0.50 -34.76 -6.54
CA TYR A 231 -1.47 -33.66 -6.67
C TYR A 231 -1.04 -32.64 -7.72
N VAL A 232 -2.04 -32.13 -8.45
CA VAL A 232 -1.90 -31.10 -9.47
C VAL A 232 -2.80 -29.96 -9.11
N HIS A 233 -2.23 -28.73 -9.03
CA HIS A 233 -2.93 -27.48 -8.80
C HIS A 233 -2.65 -26.53 -9.96
N SER A 234 -3.67 -25.83 -10.45
CA SER A 234 -3.58 -24.80 -11.47
C SER A 234 -4.40 -23.57 -11.07
#